data_f021601803154c8a65f9d95ba3e2431d
#
_entry.id   f021601803154c8a65f9d95ba3e2431d
#
_cell.length_a   1.000
_cell.length_b   1.000
_cell.length_c   1.000
_cell.angle_alpha   90.00
_cell.angle_beta   90.00
_cell.angle_gamma   90.00
#
_symmetry.space_group_name_H-M   'P 1'
#
loop_
_entity.id
_entity.type
_entity.pdbx_description
1 polymer ?
#
loop_
_entity_poly.entity_id
_entity_poly.type
_entity_poly.pdbx_seq_one_letter_code
_entity_poly.pdbx_strand_id
1 'polypeptide(L)'
;MIDRAVRPVVGLNLHTHLEGSIRPRTAAELAGAHGIPAPSGGWDGALRMRHAGTLTTFLAHVATAYPLFATPAAIGRIVAEAVEDAATHGVAYLELRFGPATHAGRISIHEVIAAAADGLREGIRNSGMPAGLVACALRHHDTSTNEDVARAAADHAGRGVVGFDVAGDELLFPSLEPMERPFGIAAAAGLGLTAHAGEAGGAEHVRDAVERLGVRRIGHGIRAADSDAVVRWAADEGICFEQCPTSNVLTGSVPSYEAHPIRRFLDAGCEVVIGDDDPTTTGAPLSTEFQHLVDHVGLAPGEIARIHAMSLARVFCDESTRAQLRDRLAWVTKA
;
A
#
# COMPACT_ATOMS: atom_id res chain seq x y z
N MET A 1 -16.60 -27.46 -14.18
CA MET A 1 -16.93 -26.36 -13.23
C MET A 1 -16.11 -26.65 -11.99
N ILE A 2 -15.02 -25.88 -11.79
CA ILE A 2 -14.21 -25.98 -10.56
C ILE A 2 -15.02 -25.25 -9.50
N ASP A 3 -15.44 -26.00 -8.50
CA ASP A 3 -16.09 -25.46 -7.29
C ASP A 3 -15.13 -24.45 -6.66
N ARG A 4 -15.39 -23.14 -6.88
CA ARG A 4 -14.69 -22.06 -6.17
C ARG A 4 -15.24 -22.07 -4.75
N ALA A 5 -14.66 -22.91 -3.87
CA ALA A 5 -14.89 -22.79 -2.45
C ALA A 5 -14.70 -21.30 -2.09
N VAL A 6 -15.78 -20.65 -1.67
CA VAL A 6 -15.75 -19.25 -1.25
C VAL A 6 -14.80 -19.18 -0.04
N ARG A 7 -13.57 -18.70 -0.27
CA ARG A 7 -12.62 -18.51 0.83
C ARG A 7 -13.19 -17.45 1.77
N PRO A 8 -13.02 -17.60 3.09
CA PRO A 8 -13.49 -16.59 4.01
C PRO A 8 -12.82 -15.25 3.66
N VAL A 9 -13.62 -14.18 3.63
CA VAL A 9 -13.11 -12.83 3.41
C VAL A 9 -12.28 -12.44 4.63
N VAL A 10 -11.03 -12.01 4.40
CA VAL A 10 -10.12 -11.56 5.45
C VAL A 10 -10.29 -10.07 5.73
N GLY A 11 -10.51 -9.24 4.69
CA GLY A 11 -10.71 -7.79 4.85
C GLY A 11 -10.48 -7.01 3.57
N LEU A 12 -10.33 -5.69 3.71
CA LEU A 12 -9.88 -4.78 2.66
C LEU A 12 -8.40 -4.50 2.89
N ASN A 13 -7.61 -4.51 1.81
CA ASN A 13 -6.19 -4.15 1.85
C ASN A 13 -6.02 -2.76 1.23
N LEU A 14 -5.76 -1.78 2.06
CA LEU A 14 -5.66 -0.37 1.64
C LEU A 14 -4.21 0.12 1.55
N HIS A 15 -3.23 -0.78 1.79
CA HIS A 15 -1.81 -0.45 1.74
C HIS A 15 -0.99 -1.63 1.25
N THR A 16 -0.78 -1.70 -0.06
CA THR A 16 0.05 -2.74 -0.71
C THR A 16 0.82 -2.13 -1.87
N HIS A 17 2.13 -2.37 -1.92
CA HIS A 17 3.01 -1.94 -3.01
C HIS A 17 3.15 -3.00 -4.08
N LEU A 18 3.07 -2.57 -5.34
CA LEU A 18 3.22 -3.43 -6.51
C LEU A 18 4.62 -4.02 -6.61
N GLU A 19 5.64 -3.21 -6.30
CA GLU A 19 7.04 -3.58 -6.40
C GLU A 19 7.40 -4.74 -5.47
N GLY A 20 6.76 -4.82 -4.30
CA GLY A 20 6.90 -5.90 -3.33
C GLY A 20 5.87 -7.01 -3.45
N SER A 21 5.11 -7.06 -4.55
CA SER A 21 4.05 -8.06 -4.79
C SER A 21 4.38 -9.05 -5.91
N ILE A 22 5.59 -9.02 -6.48
CA ILE A 22 5.95 -9.83 -7.63
C ILE A 22 6.17 -11.28 -7.22
N ARG A 23 5.51 -12.22 -7.91
CA ARG A 23 5.76 -13.66 -7.73
C ARG A 23 7.21 -13.99 -8.11
N PRO A 24 7.99 -14.74 -7.31
CA PRO A 24 9.36 -15.13 -7.65
C PRO A 24 9.47 -15.86 -9.00
N ARG A 25 8.46 -16.67 -9.36
CA ARG A 25 8.39 -17.34 -10.66
C ARG A 25 8.27 -16.34 -11.81
N THR A 26 7.39 -15.34 -11.68
CA THR A 26 7.19 -14.29 -12.69
C THR A 26 8.45 -13.44 -12.82
N ALA A 27 9.11 -13.12 -11.71
CA ALA A 27 10.40 -12.45 -11.72
C ALA A 27 11.45 -13.22 -12.53
N ALA A 28 11.56 -14.54 -12.35
CA ALA A 28 12.48 -15.38 -13.11
C ALA A 28 12.15 -15.43 -14.61
N GLU A 29 10.86 -15.54 -14.96
CA GLU A 29 10.39 -15.56 -16.35
C GLU A 29 10.66 -14.23 -17.06
N LEU A 30 10.31 -13.09 -16.43
CA LEU A 30 10.55 -11.76 -16.99
C LEU A 30 12.05 -11.45 -17.10
N ALA A 31 12.82 -11.80 -16.08
CA ALA A 31 14.28 -11.64 -16.13
C ALA A 31 14.91 -12.42 -17.30
N GLY A 32 14.50 -13.68 -17.50
CA GLY A 32 14.94 -14.49 -18.63
C GLY A 32 14.57 -13.87 -19.98
N ALA A 33 13.33 -13.36 -20.11
CA ALA A 33 12.86 -12.73 -21.34
C ALA A 33 13.59 -11.41 -21.67
N HIS A 34 14.06 -10.68 -20.66
CA HIS A 34 14.72 -9.37 -20.83
C HIS A 34 16.26 -9.42 -20.66
N GLY A 35 16.85 -10.62 -20.49
CA GLY A 35 18.28 -10.77 -20.31
C GLY A 35 18.81 -10.19 -18.99
N ILE A 36 17.96 -10.11 -17.96
CA ILE A 36 18.33 -9.61 -16.63
C ILE A 36 18.97 -10.78 -15.86
N PRO A 37 20.21 -10.64 -15.34
CA PRO A 37 20.87 -11.69 -14.59
C PRO A 37 20.08 -12.07 -13.34
N ALA A 38 19.96 -13.38 -13.07
CA ALA A 38 19.37 -13.83 -11.83
C ALA A 38 20.25 -13.41 -10.64
N PRO A 39 19.65 -12.88 -9.56
CA PRO A 39 20.37 -12.57 -8.33
C PRO A 39 21.03 -13.81 -7.73
N SER A 40 22.10 -13.62 -6.95
CA SER A 40 22.69 -14.69 -6.14
C SER A 40 21.64 -15.28 -5.20
N GLY A 41 21.42 -16.59 -5.24
CA GLY A 41 20.37 -17.27 -4.47
C GLY A 41 18.99 -17.30 -5.15
N GLY A 42 18.88 -16.79 -6.38
CA GLY A 42 17.64 -16.78 -7.16
C GLY A 42 16.64 -15.71 -6.74
N TRP A 43 15.55 -15.61 -7.49
CA TRP A 43 14.54 -14.56 -7.29
C TRP A 43 13.75 -14.71 -5.97
N ASP A 44 13.48 -15.93 -5.50
CA ASP A 44 12.81 -16.13 -4.21
C ASP A 44 13.62 -15.57 -3.04
N GLY A 45 14.94 -15.83 -3.04
CA GLY A 45 15.83 -15.28 -2.01
C GLY A 45 16.04 -13.76 -2.14
N ALA A 46 16.05 -13.23 -3.36
CA ALA A 46 16.30 -11.82 -3.62
C ALA A 46 15.09 -10.93 -3.35
N LEU A 47 13.88 -11.41 -3.58
CA LEU A 47 12.65 -10.64 -3.34
C LEU A 47 12.19 -10.69 -1.89
N ARG A 48 12.64 -11.67 -1.08
CA ARG A 48 12.20 -11.85 0.30
C ARG A 48 13.22 -11.36 1.31
N MET A 49 12.83 -10.39 2.10
CA MET A 49 13.62 -9.94 3.26
C MET A 49 13.37 -10.88 4.45
N ARG A 50 14.44 -11.47 5.02
CA ARG A 50 14.34 -12.47 6.09
C ARG A 50 14.76 -11.96 7.46
N HIS A 51 15.36 -10.79 7.54
CA HIS A 51 15.90 -10.21 8.76
C HIS A 51 15.56 -8.73 8.82
N ALA A 52 15.24 -8.24 9.99
CA ALA A 52 15.00 -6.82 10.21
C ALA A 52 16.24 -5.98 9.86
N GLY A 53 16.00 -4.79 9.34
CA GLY A 53 17.01 -3.81 8.95
C GLY A 53 16.54 -2.39 9.27
N THR A 54 16.76 -1.49 8.32
CA THR A 54 16.27 -0.11 8.36
C THR A 54 15.35 0.12 7.16
N LEU A 55 14.57 1.22 7.16
CA LEU A 55 13.78 1.62 5.99
C LEU A 55 14.64 1.68 4.72
N THR A 56 15.82 2.28 4.79
CA THR A 56 16.74 2.38 3.64
C THR A 56 17.14 0.99 3.11
N THR A 57 17.43 0.02 3.99
CA THR A 57 17.77 -1.35 3.56
C THR A 57 16.57 -2.10 3.02
N PHE A 58 15.38 -1.87 3.55
CA PHE A 58 14.12 -2.42 3.05
C PHE A 58 13.83 -1.92 1.63
N LEU A 59 13.88 -0.60 1.42
CA LEU A 59 13.68 0.01 0.10
C LEU A 59 14.71 -0.46 -0.94
N ALA A 60 15.98 -0.62 -0.53
CA ALA A 60 17.01 -1.19 -1.41
C ALA A 60 16.69 -2.64 -1.80
N HIS A 61 16.07 -3.41 -0.91
CA HIS A 61 15.64 -4.78 -1.19
C HIS A 61 14.47 -4.80 -2.19
N VAL A 62 13.43 -3.98 -1.99
CA VAL A 62 12.29 -3.82 -2.90
C VAL A 62 12.77 -3.38 -4.29
N ALA A 63 13.75 -2.47 -4.35
CA ALA A 63 14.32 -1.97 -5.61
C ALA A 63 14.97 -3.07 -6.49
N THR A 64 15.27 -4.25 -5.93
CA THR A 64 15.74 -5.42 -6.70
C THR A 64 14.72 -5.82 -7.79
N ALA A 65 13.44 -5.55 -7.58
CA ALA A 65 12.37 -5.84 -8.53
C ALA A 65 12.26 -4.83 -9.68
N TYR A 66 12.76 -3.61 -9.56
CA TYR A 66 12.53 -2.52 -10.52
C TYR A 66 12.88 -2.85 -11.97
N PRO A 67 14.00 -3.55 -12.28
CA PRO A 67 14.32 -3.91 -13.66
C PRO A 67 13.28 -4.81 -14.34
N LEU A 68 12.41 -5.48 -13.57
CA LEU A 68 11.38 -6.38 -14.09
C LEU A 68 10.19 -5.62 -14.73
N PHE A 69 10.02 -4.34 -14.44
CA PHE A 69 8.98 -3.48 -15.01
C PHE A 69 9.35 -2.88 -16.37
N ALA A 70 10.15 -3.59 -17.15
CA ALA A 70 10.81 -3.06 -18.36
C ALA A 70 9.86 -2.77 -19.53
N THR A 71 8.64 -3.31 -19.54
CA THR A 71 7.69 -3.18 -20.65
C THR A 71 6.25 -3.05 -20.16
N PRO A 72 5.33 -2.44 -20.96
CA PRO A 72 3.91 -2.41 -20.64
C PRO A 72 3.32 -3.79 -20.34
N ALA A 73 3.72 -4.81 -21.10
CA ALA A 73 3.24 -6.18 -20.90
C ALA A 73 3.70 -6.77 -19.57
N ALA A 74 4.94 -6.50 -19.15
CA ALA A 74 5.46 -6.94 -17.85
C ALA A 74 4.71 -6.24 -16.70
N ILE A 75 4.52 -4.91 -16.79
CA ILE A 75 3.76 -4.13 -15.81
C ILE A 75 2.34 -4.66 -15.69
N GLY A 76 1.62 -4.81 -16.80
CA GLY A 76 0.24 -5.33 -16.81
C GLY A 76 0.14 -6.71 -16.18
N ARG A 77 1.08 -7.62 -16.50
CA ARG A 77 1.13 -8.97 -15.92
C ARG A 77 1.34 -8.93 -14.42
N ILE A 78 2.31 -8.14 -13.93
CA ILE A 78 2.62 -8.05 -12.49
C ILE A 78 1.41 -7.52 -11.72
N VAL A 79 0.74 -6.47 -12.24
CA VAL A 79 -0.48 -5.92 -11.63
C VAL A 79 -1.60 -6.96 -11.59
N ALA A 80 -1.86 -7.67 -12.70
CA ALA A 80 -2.92 -8.68 -12.75
C ALA A 80 -2.67 -9.80 -11.72
N GLU A 81 -1.43 -10.28 -11.65
CA GLU A 81 -1.01 -11.31 -10.71
C GLU A 81 -1.12 -10.84 -9.24
N ALA A 82 -0.78 -9.59 -8.93
CA ALA A 82 -0.92 -9.03 -7.57
C ALA A 82 -2.40 -9.01 -7.13
N VAL A 83 -3.32 -8.61 -8.02
CA VAL A 83 -4.78 -8.66 -7.74
C VAL A 83 -5.26 -10.09 -7.53
N GLU A 84 -4.83 -11.04 -8.36
CA GLU A 84 -5.18 -12.46 -8.22
C GLU A 84 -4.68 -13.06 -6.91
N ASP A 85 -3.45 -12.72 -6.50
CA ASP A 85 -2.84 -13.21 -5.27
C ASP A 85 -3.56 -12.65 -4.04
N ALA A 86 -3.86 -11.35 -4.02
CA ALA A 86 -4.66 -10.75 -2.95
C ALA A 86 -6.03 -11.43 -2.82
N ALA A 87 -6.73 -11.66 -3.93
CA ALA A 87 -8.00 -12.39 -3.94
C ALA A 87 -7.85 -13.83 -3.42
N THR A 88 -6.74 -14.50 -3.75
CA THR A 88 -6.41 -15.84 -3.28
C THR A 88 -6.18 -15.87 -1.76
N HIS A 89 -5.69 -14.78 -1.18
CA HIS A 89 -5.52 -14.61 0.26
C HIS A 89 -6.76 -14.05 0.97
N GLY A 90 -7.94 -14.00 0.30
CA GLY A 90 -9.20 -13.61 0.92
C GLY A 90 -9.44 -12.11 1.02
N VAL A 91 -8.65 -11.29 0.34
CA VAL A 91 -8.89 -9.84 0.25
C VAL A 91 -10.19 -9.59 -0.52
N ALA A 92 -11.02 -8.67 -0.03
CA ALA A 92 -12.27 -8.30 -0.68
C ALA A 92 -12.16 -7.07 -1.59
N TYR A 93 -11.16 -6.22 -1.34
CA TYR A 93 -10.77 -5.06 -2.13
C TYR A 93 -9.29 -4.75 -1.90
N LEU A 94 -8.59 -4.39 -2.96
CA LEU A 94 -7.18 -4.03 -2.94
C LEU A 94 -6.97 -2.60 -3.44
N GLU A 95 -6.27 -1.77 -2.67
CA GLU A 95 -5.62 -0.56 -3.16
C GLU A 95 -4.14 -0.87 -3.41
N LEU A 96 -3.78 -1.02 -4.68
CA LEU A 96 -2.43 -1.35 -5.10
C LEU A 96 -1.67 -0.08 -5.49
N ARG A 97 -0.66 0.27 -4.71
CA ARG A 97 0.16 1.47 -4.92
C ARG A 97 1.49 1.15 -5.61
N PHE A 98 2.02 2.10 -6.35
CA PHE A 98 3.29 1.95 -7.06
C PHE A 98 3.87 3.31 -7.47
N GLY A 99 5.18 3.36 -7.70
CA GLY A 99 5.91 4.55 -8.16
C GLY A 99 6.06 4.62 -9.68
N PRO A 100 5.13 5.19 -10.47
CA PRO A 100 5.16 5.10 -11.93
C PRO A 100 6.43 5.68 -12.55
N ALA A 101 6.98 6.75 -11.98
CA ALA A 101 8.19 7.39 -12.52
C ALA A 101 9.44 6.50 -12.40
N THR A 102 9.49 5.59 -11.42
CA THR A 102 10.58 4.61 -11.28
C THR A 102 10.64 3.65 -12.47
N HIS A 103 9.51 3.33 -13.06
CA HIS A 103 9.37 2.40 -14.18
C HIS A 103 9.32 3.09 -15.54
N ALA A 104 9.33 4.43 -15.55
CA ALA A 104 9.46 5.24 -16.75
C ALA A 104 10.92 5.24 -17.24
N GLY A 105 11.12 5.47 -18.53
CA GLY A 105 12.44 5.53 -19.15
C GLY A 105 12.33 5.28 -20.64
N ARG A 106 12.14 4.02 -21.05
CA ARG A 106 11.83 3.67 -22.45
C ARG A 106 10.37 3.95 -22.81
N ILE A 107 9.51 4.01 -21.82
CA ILE A 107 8.09 4.35 -21.92
C ILE A 107 7.81 5.55 -21.01
N SER A 108 6.78 6.32 -21.30
CA SER A 108 6.38 7.49 -20.52
C SER A 108 5.66 7.07 -19.21
N ILE A 109 5.59 7.98 -18.24
CA ILE A 109 4.81 7.80 -17.00
C ILE A 109 3.34 7.47 -17.35
N HIS A 110 2.74 8.11 -18.35
CA HIS A 110 1.39 7.82 -18.83
C HIS A 110 1.26 6.37 -19.34
N GLU A 111 2.23 5.87 -20.11
CA GLU A 111 2.21 4.48 -20.60
C GLU A 111 2.37 3.49 -19.46
N VAL A 112 3.17 3.81 -18.43
CA VAL A 112 3.29 2.98 -17.21
C VAL A 112 1.94 2.87 -16.51
N ILE A 113 1.24 4.00 -16.26
CA ILE A 113 -0.07 3.99 -15.59
C ILE A 113 -1.13 3.31 -16.46
N ALA A 114 -1.11 3.53 -17.77
CA ALA A 114 -2.04 2.86 -18.70
C ALA A 114 -1.85 1.33 -18.66
N ALA A 115 -0.61 0.85 -18.70
CA ALA A 115 -0.30 -0.58 -18.60
C ALA A 115 -0.75 -1.18 -17.25
N ALA A 116 -0.54 -0.44 -16.15
CA ALA A 116 -1.00 -0.85 -14.83
C ALA A 116 -2.54 -0.93 -14.77
N ALA A 117 -3.25 0.05 -15.36
CA ALA A 117 -4.71 0.05 -15.43
C ALA A 117 -5.26 -1.10 -16.30
N ASP A 118 -4.55 -1.48 -17.37
CA ASP A 118 -4.90 -2.65 -18.18
C ASP A 118 -4.74 -3.94 -17.37
N GLY A 119 -3.62 -4.10 -16.67
CA GLY A 119 -3.37 -5.23 -15.78
C GLY A 119 -4.37 -5.31 -14.62
N LEU A 120 -4.75 -4.16 -14.03
CA LEU A 120 -5.79 -4.08 -13.00
C LEU A 120 -7.11 -4.67 -13.52
N ARG A 121 -7.55 -4.23 -14.72
CA ARG A 121 -8.79 -4.75 -15.34
C ARG A 121 -8.71 -6.25 -15.60
N GLU A 122 -7.55 -6.75 -16.00
CA GLU A 122 -7.33 -8.19 -16.19
C GLU A 122 -7.42 -8.94 -14.86
N GLY A 123 -6.70 -8.52 -13.83
CA GLY A 123 -6.74 -9.13 -12.51
C GLY A 123 -8.15 -9.14 -11.88
N ILE A 124 -8.90 -8.03 -12.03
CA ILE A 124 -10.31 -7.96 -11.60
C ILE A 124 -11.17 -8.99 -12.36
N ARG A 125 -11.01 -9.11 -13.69
CA ARG A 125 -11.76 -10.11 -14.48
C ARG A 125 -11.45 -11.54 -14.05
N ASN A 126 -10.17 -11.84 -13.80
CA ASN A 126 -9.71 -13.18 -13.46
C ASN A 126 -10.10 -13.59 -12.04
N SER A 127 -10.02 -12.68 -11.09
CA SER A 127 -10.29 -12.94 -9.65
C SER A 127 -11.76 -12.70 -9.26
N GLY A 128 -12.44 -11.78 -9.94
CA GLY A 128 -13.76 -11.25 -9.52
C GLY A 128 -13.67 -10.33 -8.30
N MET A 129 -12.47 -9.93 -7.86
CA MET A 129 -12.25 -9.02 -6.75
C MET A 129 -12.08 -7.59 -7.28
N PRO A 130 -12.85 -6.60 -6.82
CA PRO A 130 -12.63 -5.20 -7.17
C PRO A 130 -11.31 -4.70 -6.56
N ALA A 131 -10.64 -3.81 -7.29
CA ALA A 131 -9.37 -3.22 -6.87
C ALA A 131 -9.19 -1.83 -7.50
N GLY A 132 -8.30 -1.02 -6.94
CA GLY A 132 -7.91 0.29 -7.48
C GLY A 132 -6.41 0.50 -7.40
N LEU A 133 -5.88 1.38 -8.27
CA LEU A 133 -4.48 1.79 -8.26
C LEU A 133 -4.31 3.09 -7.47
N VAL A 134 -3.24 3.19 -6.70
CA VAL A 134 -2.78 4.42 -6.05
C VAL A 134 -1.42 4.78 -6.63
N ALA A 135 -1.34 5.91 -7.35
CA ALA A 135 -0.09 6.38 -7.92
C ALA A 135 0.74 7.09 -6.86
N CYS A 136 2.03 6.74 -6.74
CA CYS A 136 2.93 7.33 -5.75
C CYS A 136 3.85 8.36 -6.39
N ALA A 137 3.84 9.60 -5.88
CA ALA A 137 4.98 10.50 -5.96
C ALA A 137 6.11 9.94 -5.08
N LEU A 138 7.37 10.11 -5.49
CA LEU A 138 8.50 9.62 -4.71
C LEU A 138 9.34 10.78 -4.19
N ARG A 139 9.69 10.72 -2.91
CA ARG A 139 10.40 11.79 -2.18
C ARG A 139 11.73 12.18 -2.83
N HIS A 140 12.41 11.24 -3.50
CA HIS A 140 13.72 11.47 -4.15
C HIS A 140 13.63 11.99 -5.59
N HIS A 141 12.42 12.09 -6.16
CA HIS A 141 12.22 12.71 -7.47
C HIS A 141 12.02 14.22 -7.32
N ASP A 142 12.36 14.97 -8.35
CA ASP A 142 12.07 16.39 -8.39
C ASP A 142 10.55 16.69 -8.51
N THR A 143 10.17 17.93 -8.21
CA THR A 143 8.77 18.34 -8.22
C THR A 143 8.15 18.16 -9.60
N SER A 144 8.87 18.43 -10.70
CA SER A 144 8.34 18.33 -12.05
C SER A 144 8.02 16.89 -12.42
N THR A 145 8.87 15.93 -12.06
CA THR A 145 8.61 14.50 -12.24
C THR A 145 7.38 14.05 -11.45
N ASN A 146 7.25 14.47 -10.19
CA ASN A 146 6.11 14.16 -9.36
C ASN A 146 4.81 14.85 -9.84
N GLU A 147 4.89 16.06 -10.42
CA GLU A 147 3.75 16.67 -11.10
C GLU A 147 3.30 15.88 -12.34
N ASP A 148 4.25 15.32 -13.11
CA ASP A 148 3.91 14.48 -14.26
C ASP A 148 3.24 13.17 -13.82
N VAL A 149 3.68 12.58 -12.68
CA VAL A 149 2.98 11.44 -12.05
C VAL A 149 1.56 11.84 -11.68
N ALA A 150 1.38 12.99 -11.04
CA ALA A 150 0.05 13.45 -10.61
C ALA A 150 -0.87 13.74 -11.80
N ARG A 151 -0.38 14.35 -12.90
CA ARG A 151 -1.16 14.59 -14.12
C ARG A 151 -1.56 13.27 -14.78
N ALA A 152 -0.61 12.33 -14.91
CA ALA A 152 -0.89 11.02 -15.47
C ALA A 152 -1.90 10.23 -14.63
N ALA A 153 -1.81 10.31 -13.29
CA ALA A 153 -2.80 9.74 -12.39
C ALA A 153 -4.18 10.38 -12.54
N ALA A 154 -4.24 11.71 -12.63
CA ALA A 154 -5.46 12.48 -12.85
C ALA A 154 -6.15 12.10 -14.16
N ASP A 155 -5.39 11.92 -15.25
CA ASP A 155 -5.93 11.47 -16.54
C ASP A 155 -6.53 10.07 -16.49
N HIS A 156 -6.16 9.27 -15.48
CA HIS A 156 -6.70 7.93 -15.26
C HIS A 156 -7.68 7.83 -14.07
N ALA A 157 -8.06 8.96 -13.47
CA ALA A 157 -9.10 9.01 -12.44
C ALA A 157 -10.42 8.41 -12.96
N GLY A 158 -11.03 7.51 -12.17
CA GLY A 158 -12.21 6.75 -12.59
C GLY A 158 -11.97 5.68 -13.68
N ARG A 159 -10.72 5.49 -14.12
CA ARG A 159 -10.32 4.46 -15.09
C ARG A 159 -9.31 3.46 -14.51
N GLY A 160 -9.36 3.25 -13.21
CA GLY A 160 -8.51 2.34 -12.45
C GLY A 160 -7.68 3.03 -11.38
N VAL A 161 -7.28 4.29 -11.57
CA VAL A 161 -6.60 5.08 -10.53
C VAL A 161 -7.65 5.67 -9.60
N VAL A 162 -7.53 5.38 -8.30
CA VAL A 162 -8.45 5.78 -7.23
C VAL A 162 -7.79 6.69 -6.20
N GLY A 163 -6.45 6.73 -6.14
CA GLY A 163 -5.75 7.49 -5.13
C GLY A 163 -4.36 7.97 -5.56
N PHE A 164 -3.79 8.81 -4.70
CA PHE A 164 -2.46 9.39 -4.84
C PHE A 164 -1.75 9.36 -3.49
N ASP A 165 -0.45 9.05 -3.51
CA ASP A 165 0.39 8.86 -2.32
C ASP A 165 1.75 9.54 -2.49
N VAL A 166 2.49 9.72 -1.42
CA VAL A 166 3.93 9.99 -1.42
C VAL A 166 4.65 8.90 -0.64
N ALA A 167 5.68 8.30 -1.24
CA ALA A 167 6.49 7.25 -0.64
C ALA A 167 8.00 7.53 -0.81
N GLY A 168 8.83 6.67 -0.23
CA GLY A 168 10.29 6.75 -0.29
C GLY A 168 10.93 7.12 1.05
N ASP A 169 12.27 7.17 1.08
CA ASP A 169 13.03 7.32 2.32
C ASP A 169 12.80 8.68 2.99
N GLU A 170 12.05 8.65 4.07
CA GLU A 170 11.63 9.81 4.83
C GLU A 170 12.79 10.48 5.58
N LEU A 171 13.84 9.72 5.93
CA LEU A 171 15.01 10.25 6.62
C LEU A 171 15.96 10.97 5.67
N LEU A 172 16.09 10.46 4.44
CA LEU A 172 16.92 11.09 3.42
C LEU A 172 16.24 12.28 2.76
N PHE A 173 14.90 12.25 2.64
CA PHE A 173 14.09 13.27 1.98
C PHE A 173 12.89 13.68 2.86
N PRO A 174 13.14 14.39 3.98
CA PRO A 174 12.10 14.67 4.97
C PRO A 174 11.06 15.71 4.53
N SER A 175 11.41 16.63 3.61
CA SER A 175 10.52 17.72 3.21
C SER A 175 9.35 17.23 2.36
N LEU A 176 8.15 17.71 2.69
CA LEU A 176 6.93 17.53 1.89
C LEU A 176 6.57 18.77 1.04
N GLU A 177 7.30 19.86 1.14
CA GLU A 177 7.08 21.06 0.32
C GLU A 177 7.06 20.73 -1.19
N PRO A 178 7.99 19.92 -1.75
CA PRO A 178 7.96 19.55 -3.16
C PRO A 178 6.71 18.77 -3.59
N MET A 179 5.96 18.22 -2.64
CA MET A 179 4.76 17.40 -2.88
C MET A 179 3.47 18.21 -2.89
N GLU A 180 3.45 19.45 -2.43
CA GLU A 180 2.23 20.26 -2.33
C GLU A 180 1.53 20.44 -3.70
N ARG A 181 2.29 20.72 -4.77
CA ARG A 181 1.72 20.86 -6.12
C ARG A 181 1.23 19.56 -6.72
N PRO A 182 2.01 18.45 -6.70
CA PRO A 182 1.51 17.13 -7.10
C PRO A 182 0.21 16.72 -6.40
N PHE A 183 0.12 16.92 -5.07
CA PHE A 183 -1.08 16.61 -4.30
C PHE A 183 -2.26 17.53 -4.67
N GLY A 184 -1.99 18.80 -4.93
CA GLY A 184 -3.01 19.74 -5.43
C GLY A 184 -3.61 19.30 -6.78
N ILE A 185 -2.79 18.78 -7.71
CA ILE A 185 -3.24 18.22 -8.99
C ILE A 185 -4.12 16.99 -8.76
N ALA A 186 -3.67 16.06 -7.93
CA ALA A 186 -4.41 14.84 -7.60
C ALA A 186 -5.74 15.13 -6.91
N ALA A 187 -5.76 16.07 -5.95
CA ALA A 187 -6.96 16.54 -5.26
C ALA A 187 -7.98 17.14 -6.24
N ALA A 188 -7.53 17.99 -7.16
CA ALA A 188 -8.38 18.60 -8.18
C ALA A 188 -9.03 17.58 -9.13
N ALA A 189 -8.39 16.41 -9.32
CA ALA A 189 -8.91 15.30 -10.08
C ALA A 189 -9.87 14.39 -9.29
N GLY A 190 -10.08 14.67 -7.99
CA GLY A 190 -10.95 13.87 -7.12
C GLY A 190 -10.34 12.54 -6.66
N LEU A 191 -9.03 12.37 -6.76
CA LEU A 191 -8.35 11.19 -6.24
C LEU A 191 -8.33 11.21 -4.71
N GLY A 192 -8.45 10.02 -4.10
CA GLY A 192 -8.23 9.85 -2.67
C GLY A 192 -6.76 10.14 -2.32
N LEU A 193 -6.50 10.81 -1.19
CA LEU A 193 -5.15 11.20 -0.81
C LEU A 193 -4.68 10.44 0.44
N THR A 194 -3.48 9.87 0.37
CA THR A 194 -2.75 9.27 1.48
C THR A 194 -1.29 9.71 1.43
N ALA A 195 -0.53 9.54 2.50
CA ALA A 195 0.89 9.89 2.51
C ALA A 195 1.64 8.99 3.49
N HIS A 196 2.75 8.39 3.06
CA HIS A 196 3.71 7.80 3.99
C HIS A 196 4.35 8.92 4.82
N ALA A 197 4.14 8.88 6.13
CA ALA A 197 4.71 9.86 7.05
C ALA A 197 4.82 9.28 8.46
N GLY A 198 5.91 9.57 9.16
CA GLY A 198 6.15 9.07 10.51
C GLY A 198 6.36 7.55 10.55
N GLU A 199 6.90 6.95 9.52
CA GLU A 199 7.37 5.56 9.53
C GLU A 199 8.75 5.48 10.18
N ALA A 200 9.68 6.31 9.75
CA ALA A 200 11.03 6.42 10.28
C ALA A 200 11.34 7.82 10.81
N GLY A 201 10.70 8.86 10.25
CA GLY A 201 10.77 10.25 10.73
C GLY A 201 9.95 10.46 12.00
N GLY A 202 10.11 11.62 12.66
CA GLY A 202 9.42 11.92 13.93
C GLY A 202 7.91 12.08 13.84
N ALA A 203 7.26 12.19 14.99
CA ALA A 203 5.80 12.34 15.08
C ALA A 203 5.27 13.57 14.34
N GLU A 204 6.05 14.65 14.24
CA GLU A 204 5.74 15.88 13.52
C GLU A 204 5.55 15.67 12.01
N HIS A 205 6.19 14.66 11.41
CA HIS A 205 6.02 14.34 9.99
C HIS A 205 4.57 13.94 9.67
N VAL A 206 3.88 13.29 10.62
CA VAL A 206 2.45 12.95 10.47
C VAL A 206 1.61 14.23 10.39
N ARG A 207 1.89 15.20 11.27
CA ARG A 207 1.19 16.47 11.26
C ARG A 207 1.49 17.27 9.99
N ASP A 208 2.76 17.34 9.60
CA ASP A 208 3.20 18.03 8.40
C ASP A 208 2.53 17.47 7.13
N ALA A 209 2.37 16.15 7.02
CA ALA A 209 1.66 15.52 5.93
C ALA A 209 0.17 15.93 5.88
N VAL A 210 -0.51 15.93 7.01
CA VAL A 210 -1.92 16.33 7.08
C VAL A 210 -2.08 17.82 6.74
N GLU A 211 -1.26 18.69 7.33
CA GLU A 211 -1.39 20.14 7.19
C GLU A 211 -1.00 20.64 5.78
N ARG A 212 0.07 20.05 5.17
CA ARG A 212 0.56 20.47 3.84
C ARG A 212 -0.18 19.80 2.69
N LEU A 213 -0.46 18.51 2.81
CA LEU A 213 -0.98 17.71 1.70
C LEU A 213 -2.49 17.49 1.78
N GLY A 214 -3.13 17.87 2.89
CA GLY A 214 -4.57 17.72 3.09
C GLY A 214 -5.03 16.26 3.22
N VAL A 215 -4.13 15.33 3.51
CA VAL A 215 -4.45 13.92 3.65
C VAL A 215 -5.19 13.63 4.95
N ARG A 216 -5.99 12.56 4.94
CA ARG A 216 -6.68 12.02 6.13
C ARG A 216 -6.31 10.56 6.39
N ARG A 217 -5.54 9.98 5.50
CA ARG A 217 -4.92 8.67 5.67
C ARG A 217 -3.41 8.84 5.69
N ILE A 218 -2.75 8.14 6.60
CA ILE A 218 -1.29 8.18 6.79
C ILE A 218 -0.75 6.77 6.68
N GLY A 219 0.12 6.54 5.70
CA GLY A 219 0.87 5.31 5.58
C GLY A 219 1.81 5.15 6.79
N HIS A 220 1.71 4.05 7.46
CA HIS A 220 2.37 3.68 8.72
C HIS A 220 2.07 4.65 9.87
N GLY A 221 2.70 5.80 9.95
CA GLY A 221 2.52 6.77 11.03
C GLY A 221 2.96 6.26 12.41
N ILE A 222 3.83 5.27 12.45
CA ILE A 222 4.28 4.57 13.68
C ILE A 222 4.83 5.55 14.72
N ARG A 223 5.60 6.54 14.25
CA ARG A 223 6.28 7.51 15.12
C ARG A 223 5.32 8.55 15.72
N ALA A 224 4.05 8.62 15.26
CA ALA A 224 3.04 9.41 15.96
C ALA A 224 2.92 8.97 17.43
N ALA A 225 3.13 7.67 17.69
CA ALA A 225 3.12 7.12 19.04
C ALA A 225 4.22 7.66 19.96
N ASP A 226 5.26 8.30 19.44
CA ASP A 226 6.29 8.93 20.27
C ASP A 226 5.83 10.21 20.97
N SER A 227 4.63 10.73 20.60
CA SER A 227 4.05 11.96 21.16
C SER A 227 2.58 11.80 21.51
N ASP A 228 2.25 11.88 22.81
CA ASP A 228 0.83 11.89 23.26
C ASP A 228 0.02 13.05 22.66
N ALA A 229 0.67 14.18 22.40
CA ALA A 229 0.02 15.34 21.80
C ALA A 229 -0.36 15.07 20.34
N VAL A 230 0.51 14.39 19.56
CA VAL A 230 0.22 14.03 18.16
C VAL A 230 -0.85 12.94 18.10
N VAL A 231 -0.80 11.93 18.96
CA VAL A 231 -1.83 10.88 19.03
C VAL A 231 -3.20 11.46 19.33
N ARG A 232 -3.33 12.33 20.35
CA ARG A 232 -4.60 12.99 20.68
C ARG A 232 -5.11 13.87 19.53
N TRP A 233 -4.22 14.68 18.96
CA TRP A 233 -4.55 15.52 17.81
C TRP A 233 -5.02 14.67 16.61
N ALA A 234 -4.36 13.55 16.32
CA ALA A 234 -4.75 12.65 15.22
C ALA A 234 -6.13 12.03 15.45
N ALA A 235 -6.46 11.67 16.70
CA ALA A 235 -7.78 11.18 17.08
C ALA A 235 -8.85 12.26 16.90
N ASP A 236 -8.60 13.50 17.39
CA ASP A 236 -9.51 14.64 17.28
C ASP A 236 -9.77 15.03 15.81
N GLU A 237 -8.75 14.95 14.96
CA GLU A 237 -8.83 15.23 13.51
C GLU A 237 -9.38 14.07 12.68
N GLY A 238 -9.63 12.90 13.28
CA GLY A 238 -10.10 11.70 12.58
C GLY A 238 -9.08 11.18 11.56
N ILE A 239 -7.80 11.22 11.90
CA ILE A 239 -6.73 10.68 11.05
C ILE A 239 -6.75 9.16 11.12
N CYS A 240 -6.64 8.52 9.95
CA CYS A 240 -6.58 7.09 9.79
C CYS A 240 -5.14 6.65 9.52
N PHE A 241 -4.61 5.75 10.35
CA PHE A 241 -3.29 5.15 10.19
C PHE A 241 -3.39 3.83 9.42
N GLU A 242 -2.62 3.68 8.34
CA GLU A 242 -2.49 2.46 7.54
C GLU A 242 -1.34 1.62 8.10
N GLN A 243 -1.64 0.68 8.97
CA GLN A 243 -0.64 -0.09 9.71
C GLN A 243 -0.24 -1.35 8.95
N CYS A 244 1.06 -1.59 8.83
CA CYS A 244 1.66 -2.75 8.17
C CYS A 244 2.61 -3.47 9.15
N PRO A 245 2.08 -4.29 10.08
CA PRO A 245 2.84 -4.79 11.22
C PRO A 245 4.13 -5.51 10.87
N THR A 246 4.11 -6.43 9.90
CA THR A 246 5.31 -7.18 9.51
C THR A 246 6.37 -6.28 8.87
N SER A 247 5.96 -5.37 8.00
CA SER A 247 6.88 -4.38 7.41
C SER A 247 7.50 -3.50 8.50
N ASN A 248 6.71 -3.02 9.47
CA ASN A 248 7.21 -2.17 10.53
C ASN A 248 8.23 -2.88 11.44
N VAL A 249 8.12 -4.19 11.61
CA VAL A 249 9.15 -5.00 12.28
C VAL A 249 10.39 -5.15 11.38
N LEU A 250 10.22 -5.41 10.10
CA LEU A 250 11.32 -5.60 9.16
C LEU A 250 12.10 -4.31 8.88
N THR A 251 11.43 -3.16 8.81
CA THR A 251 12.09 -1.84 8.68
C THR A 251 12.72 -1.36 9.98
N GLY A 252 12.52 -2.10 11.09
CA GLY A 252 13.02 -1.71 12.41
C GLY A 252 12.28 -0.50 13.01
N SER A 253 11.14 -0.11 12.43
CA SER A 253 10.30 0.99 12.95
C SER A 253 9.70 0.61 14.30
N VAL A 254 9.46 -0.69 14.53
CA VAL A 254 9.11 -1.27 15.84
C VAL A 254 10.01 -2.48 16.14
N PRO A 255 10.33 -2.77 17.41
CA PRO A 255 11.22 -3.88 17.76
C PRO A 255 10.54 -5.26 17.67
N SER A 256 9.20 -5.33 17.78
CA SER A 256 8.40 -6.56 17.70
C SER A 256 6.92 -6.24 17.47
N TYR A 257 6.11 -7.26 17.17
CA TYR A 257 4.66 -7.12 17.04
C TYR A 257 3.99 -6.69 18.36
N GLU A 258 4.47 -7.19 19.50
CA GLU A 258 3.93 -6.84 20.83
C GLU A 258 4.15 -5.37 21.19
N ALA A 259 5.23 -4.77 20.65
CA ALA A 259 5.54 -3.36 20.84
C ALA A 259 4.87 -2.43 19.81
N HIS A 260 4.07 -3.00 18.89
CA HIS A 260 3.44 -2.24 17.82
C HIS A 260 2.38 -1.28 18.41
N PRO A 261 2.34 0.01 18.00
CA PRO A 261 1.48 1.02 18.62
C PRO A 261 0.00 0.93 18.25
N ILE A 262 -0.46 -0.06 17.48
CA ILE A 262 -1.85 -0.21 17.05
C ILE A 262 -2.83 -0.10 18.24
N ARG A 263 -2.55 -0.82 19.35
CA ARG A 263 -3.40 -0.75 20.56
C ARG A 263 -3.49 0.67 21.08
N ARG A 264 -2.37 1.37 21.21
CA ARG A 264 -2.33 2.76 21.65
C ARG A 264 -3.16 3.69 20.76
N PHE A 265 -3.11 3.50 19.43
CA PHE A 265 -3.92 4.28 18.50
C PHE A 265 -5.41 3.99 18.66
N LEU A 266 -5.80 2.72 18.77
CA LEU A 266 -7.20 2.33 18.98
C LEU A 266 -7.76 2.83 20.31
N ASP A 267 -6.99 2.75 21.40
CA ASP A 267 -7.35 3.22 22.73
C ASP A 267 -7.49 4.74 22.80
N ALA A 268 -6.68 5.47 22.02
CA ALA A 268 -6.77 6.92 21.88
C ALA A 268 -7.94 7.38 20.99
N GLY A 269 -8.61 6.47 20.28
CA GLY A 269 -9.71 6.80 19.38
C GLY A 269 -9.28 7.10 17.94
N CYS A 270 -8.01 6.92 17.59
CA CYS A 270 -7.56 7.01 16.20
C CYS A 270 -8.19 5.92 15.33
N GLU A 271 -8.37 6.22 14.06
CA GLU A 271 -8.75 5.20 13.09
C GLU A 271 -7.52 4.40 12.62
N VAL A 272 -7.71 3.10 12.47
CA VAL A 272 -6.65 2.17 12.05
C VAL A 272 -7.20 1.25 10.96
N VAL A 273 -6.44 1.10 9.89
CA VAL A 273 -6.64 0.08 8.85
C VAL A 273 -5.37 -0.75 8.71
N ILE A 274 -5.49 -1.96 8.19
CA ILE A 274 -4.36 -2.88 8.07
C ILE A 274 -4.04 -3.10 6.59
N GLY A 275 -2.75 -3.06 6.26
CA GLY A 275 -2.17 -3.41 4.97
C GLY A 275 -1.06 -4.44 5.12
N ASP A 276 -0.64 -5.06 4.02
CA ASP A 276 0.47 -6.01 3.98
C ASP A 276 1.75 -5.44 3.34
N ASP A 277 1.68 -4.17 2.92
CA ASP A 277 2.79 -3.40 2.37
C ASP A 277 3.41 -4.07 1.12
N ASP A 278 4.38 -4.92 1.32
CA ASP A 278 5.12 -5.65 0.30
C ASP A 278 5.01 -7.18 0.54
N PRO A 279 3.89 -7.84 0.22
CA PRO A 279 3.60 -9.20 0.69
C PRO A 279 4.58 -10.27 0.20
N THR A 280 5.22 -10.10 -0.95
CA THR A 280 6.31 -10.98 -1.38
C THR A 280 7.58 -10.70 -0.59
N THR A 281 7.90 -9.43 -0.34
CA THR A 281 9.12 -9.02 0.39
C THR A 281 9.01 -9.38 1.87
N THR A 282 7.90 -9.09 2.50
CA THR A 282 7.65 -9.39 3.92
C THR A 282 7.34 -10.87 4.16
N GLY A 283 6.75 -11.53 3.17
CA GLY A 283 6.24 -12.89 3.30
C GLY A 283 4.94 -12.99 4.10
N ALA A 284 4.29 -11.88 4.36
CA ALA A 284 3.09 -11.79 5.17
C ALA A 284 1.95 -11.14 4.37
N PRO A 285 1.10 -11.94 3.69
CA PRO A 285 -0.12 -11.40 3.10
C PRO A 285 -1.10 -10.92 4.20
N LEU A 286 -2.11 -10.13 3.83
CA LEU A 286 -3.06 -9.52 4.77
C LEU A 286 -3.63 -10.50 5.81
N SER A 287 -3.88 -11.74 5.44
CA SER A 287 -4.37 -12.78 6.37
C SER A 287 -3.38 -13.07 7.51
N THR A 288 -2.08 -13.01 7.21
CA THR A 288 -1.01 -13.18 8.20
C THR A 288 -0.91 -11.95 9.10
N GLU A 289 -1.10 -10.75 8.54
CA GLU A 289 -1.12 -9.52 9.35
C GLU A 289 -2.24 -9.56 10.39
N PHE A 290 -3.46 -9.93 10.00
CA PHE A 290 -4.57 -10.10 10.96
C PHE A 290 -4.29 -11.19 12.00
N GLN A 291 -3.60 -12.28 11.63
CA GLN A 291 -3.20 -13.31 12.59
C GLN A 291 -2.20 -12.76 13.62
N HIS A 292 -1.22 -11.96 13.19
CA HIS A 292 -0.26 -11.29 14.09
C HIS A 292 -0.96 -10.32 15.05
N LEU A 293 -2.01 -9.62 14.59
CA LEU A 293 -2.80 -8.74 15.46
C LEU A 293 -3.48 -9.52 16.61
N VAL A 294 -3.97 -10.71 16.33
CA VAL A 294 -4.61 -11.57 17.35
C VAL A 294 -3.55 -12.18 18.26
N ASP A 295 -2.50 -12.78 17.68
CA ASP A 295 -1.54 -13.61 18.43
C ASP A 295 -0.55 -12.77 19.25
N HIS A 296 -0.13 -11.61 18.75
CA HIS A 296 0.94 -10.80 19.33
C HIS A 296 0.47 -9.47 19.90
N VAL A 297 -0.45 -8.76 19.21
CA VAL A 297 -1.01 -7.50 19.72
C VAL A 297 -2.17 -7.75 20.69
N GLY A 298 -2.77 -8.94 20.60
CA GLY A 298 -3.86 -9.37 21.49
C GLY A 298 -5.18 -8.65 21.20
N LEU A 299 -5.47 -8.33 19.92
CA LEU A 299 -6.72 -7.70 19.55
C LEU A 299 -7.89 -8.68 19.66
N ALA A 300 -8.96 -8.23 20.30
CA ALA A 300 -10.20 -8.99 20.42
C ALA A 300 -11.01 -8.97 19.11
N PRO A 301 -11.90 -9.95 18.87
CA PRO A 301 -12.75 -9.97 17.67
C PRO A 301 -13.52 -8.68 17.40
N GLY A 302 -14.02 -8.01 18.45
CA GLY A 302 -14.72 -6.73 18.32
C GLY A 302 -13.82 -5.58 17.85
N GLU A 303 -12.52 -5.60 18.19
CA GLU A 303 -11.55 -4.61 17.71
C GLU A 303 -11.20 -4.87 16.24
N ILE A 304 -11.06 -6.13 15.84
CA ILE A 304 -10.89 -6.52 14.43
C ILE A 304 -12.11 -6.07 13.61
N ALA A 305 -13.34 -6.26 14.13
CA ALA A 305 -14.56 -5.79 13.48
C ALA A 305 -14.57 -4.26 13.32
N ARG A 306 -14.09 -3.49 14.31
CA ARG A 306 -13.93 -2.04 14.20
C ARG A 306 -12.92 -1.67 13.09
N ILE A 307 -11.78 -2.35 12.98
CA ILE A 307 -10.78 -2.13 11.93
C ILE A 307 -11.41 -2.34 10.55
N HIS A 308 -12.21 -3.38 10.36
CA HIS A 308 -12.90 -3.60 9.08
C HIS A 308 -13.92 -2.49 8.76
N ALA A 309 -14.65 -2.02 9.78
CA ALA A 309 -15.57 -0.91 9.59
C ALA A 309 -14.85 0.39 9.21
N MET A 310 -13.70 0.68 9.84
CA MET A 310 -12.83 1.80 9.48
C MET A 310 -12.29 1.65 8.04
N SER A 311 -11.84 0.44 7.65
CA SER A 311 -11.38 0.17 6.29
C SER A 311 -12.47 0.46 5.25
N LEU A 312 -13.72 0.04 5.52
CA LEU A 312 -14.86 0.32 4.64
C LEU A 312 -15.19 1.83 4.55
N ALA A 313 -14.98 2.58 5.63
CA ALA A 313 -15.19 4.02 5.64
C ALA A 313 -14.10 4.79 4.87
N ARG A 314 -12.86 4.26 4.86
CA ARG A 314 -11.67 4.95 4.34
C ARG A 314 -11.21 4.47 2.96
N VAL A 315 -11.79 3.41 2.40
CA VAL A 315 -11.43 2.87 1.07
C VAL A 315 -11.70 3.91 -0.03
N PHE A 316 -10.76 4.02 -0.96
CA PHE A 316 -10.90 4.85 -2.16
C PHE A 316 -11.63 4.07 -3.24
N CYS A 317 -12.94 4.22 -3.30
CA CYS A 317 -13.79 3.59 -4.31
C CYS A 317 -15.06 4.40 -4.52
N ASP A 318 -15.78 4.11 -5.62
CA ASP A 318 -17.12 4.65 -5.83
C ASP A 318 -18.16 4.04 -4.86
N GLU A 319 -19.32 4.70 -4.74
CA GLU A 319 -20.37 4.27 -3.82
C GLU A 319 -20.97 2.91 -4.18
N SER A 320 -21.01 2.56 -5.46
CA SER A 320 -21.49 1.24 -5.92
C SER A 320 -20.57 0.13 -5.42
N THR A 321 -19.26 0.31 -5.57
CA THR A 321 -18.26 -0.61 -5.05
C THR A 321 -18.32 -0.68 -3.52
N ARG A 322 -18.45 0.47 -2.85
CA ARG A 322 -18.57 0.52 -1.38
C ARG A 322 -19.80 -0.24 -0.87
N ALA A 323 -20.92 -0.14 -1.56
CA ALA A 323 -22.14 -0.89 -1.22
C ALA A 323 -21.91 -2.42 -1.34
N GLN A 324 -21.27 -2.87 -2.42
CA GLN A 324 -20.92 -4.29 -2.59
C GLN A 324 -19.96 -4.79 -1.50
N LEU A 325 -18.97 -3.96 -1.11
CA LEU A 325 -18.02 -4.30 -0.04
C LEU A 325 -18.73 -4.38 1.32
N ARG A 326 -19.68 -3.51 1.59
CA ARG A 326 -20.51 -3.56 2.81
C ARG A 326 -21.25 -4.88 2.91
N ASP A 327 -21.85 -5.36 1.82
CA ASP A 327 -22.54 -6.66 1.78
C ASP A 327 -21.56 -7.82 1.99
N ARG A 328 -20.39 -7.77 1.35
CA ARG A 328 -19.33 -8.81 1.51
C ARG A 328 -18.77 -8.88 2.94
N LEU A 329 -18.74 -7.76 3.66
CA LEU A 329 -18.25 -7.66 5.03
C LEU A 329 -19.38 -7.72 6.09
N ALA A 330 -20.63 -7.97 5.68
CA ALA A 330 -21.78 -7.98 6.60
C ALA A 330 -21.69 -9.02 7.74
N TRP A 331 -20.85 -10.04 7.60
CA TRP A 331 -20.55 -11.01 8.66
C TRP A 331 -19.72 -10.39 9.80
N VAL A 332 -18.88 -9.39 9.50
CA VAL A 332 -18.03 -8.70 10.49
C VAL A 332 -18.88 -7.87 11.46
N THR A 333 -19.99 -7.31 10.98
CA THR A 333 -20.88 -6.47 11.80
C THR A 333 -21.86 -7.26 12.65
N LYS A 334 -21.87 -8.60 12.51
CA LYS A 334 -22.76 -9.51 13.26
C LYS A 334 -22.02 -10.30 14.36
N ALA A 335 -20.69 -10.12 14.46
CA ALA A 335 -19.86 -10.69 15.52
C ALA A 335 -19.58 -9.67 16.62
#